data_457d04ad3e4872266b79b3a7da567a70
#
_entry.id   457d04ad3e4872266b79b3a7da567a70
#
_cell.length_a   1.000
_cell.length_b   1.000
_cell.length_c   1.000
_cell.angle_alpha   90.00
_cell.angle_beta   90.00
_cell.angle_gamma   90.00
#
_symmetry.space_group_name_H-M   'P 1'
#
loop_
_entity.id
_entity.type
_entity.pdbx_description
1 polymer ?
#
loop_
_entity_poly.entity_id
_entity_poly.type
_entity_poly.pdbx_seq_one_letter_code
_entity_poly.pdbx_strand_id
1 'polypeptide(L)'
;MTERNQLNCHVLSNTHWDREWRYPFRSYQMDLVDFMDRLLDILEQHPDYRSFYLDSQTLLLEDYLSIRPENRERIKCFVMEDRLEIGPWYTLPDCWGCPGEALVRNLLFGHRDSADLGGTAKVGYTPFSNGQISQMPQLYRGFGIDSIMFYRGIGKHIAPSDFIWQGPDGSRLFAFRFGDYARYNYYYLVYRNGLFGRTCSDRDFKWCGDETPYHVATDQQQDRQYGWLNQKLSLHPDMLRDAMDDAVRMTEPDAQTTELLYMMGHDHSFAAVEEIELIKALVKEAGPNGEHIFHSSLLDYMKAFREKVKDVDLKVVTGEMRHTLKEGLWTTLMALILSCRLYLKQRNAQVSRMVLDGAEPLAAMAWITGSKYPKRFLEIAWRHMLANQAHDAIGGCSVDKVHAAMMTRWDEVETIADELSRRSMRDIATRINGIDKLAADDIQLTVFNTLPVERPVTAELDIDIPIKDGKPMMENFGVFDLNGTPLKMQLLRAFDYDPTIESGYETTLQFMVKRHRVALQLEALPACGWNVYAVRPMAEEKEPSSSLVKNETCLENDYLRV
;
A
#
# COMPACT_ATOMS: atom_id res chain seq x y z
N MET A 1 -2.92 24.54 -35.40
CA MET A 1 -4.13 24.36 -34.55
C MET A 1 -4.87 23.17 -35.13
N THR A 2 -5.07 22.13 -34.31
CA THR A 2 -5.89 20.97 -34.66
C THR A 2 -7.31 21.50 -34.87
N GLU A 3 -7.98 21.15 -35.94
CA GLU A 3 -9.39 21.53 -36.11
C GLU A 3 -10.20 20.84 -34.99
N ARG A 4 -11.03 21.58 -34.26
CA ARG A 4 -11.80 21.08 -33.11
C ARG A 4 -12.72 19.92 -33.46
N ASN A 5 -13.20 19.84 -34.68
CA ASN A 5 -14.00 18.73 -35.19
C ASN A 5 -13.24 17.39 -35.30
N GLN A 6 -11.93 17.38 -35.07
CA GLN A 6 -11.09 16.17 -35.01
C GLN A 6 -10.81 15.72 -33.60
N LEU A 7 -11.17 16.51 -32.57
CA LEU A 7 -10.93 16.16 -31.16
C LEU A 7 -11.99 15.18 -30.66
N ASN A 8 -11.53 14.12 -30.00
CA ASN A 8 -12.36 13.17 -29.26
C ASN A 8 -12.23 13.45 -27.77
N CYS A 9 -13.30 13.88 -27.13
CA CYS A 9 -13.35 14.24 -25.73
C CYS A 9 -13.99 13.10 -24.92
N HIS A 10 -13.16 12.25 -24.35
CA HIS A 10 -13.56 11.14 -23.49
C HIS A 10 -13.93 11.67 -22.10
N VAL A 11 -15.20 11.66 -21.75
CA VAL A 11 -15.67 12.02 -20.41
C VAL A 11 -15.81 10.76 -19.60
N LEU A 12 -15.08 10.67 -18.48
CA LEU A 12 -14.96 9.49 -17.65
C LEU A 12 -15.50 9.77 -16.24
N SER A 13 -16.60 9.13 -15.86
CA SER A 13 -17.13 9.19 -14.49
C SER A 13 -16.25 8.39 -13.54
N ASN A 14 -15.88 9.02 -12.44
CA ASN A 14 -14.99 8.41 -11.43
C ASN A 14 -15.20 9.01 -10.04
N THR A 15 -14.60 8.41 -9.06
CA THR A 15 -14.42 8.97 -7.71
C THR A 15 -12.96 8.86 -7.30
N HIS A 16 -12.56 9.54 -6.24
CA HIS A 16 -11.44 9.15 -5.40
C HIS A 16 -11.99 8.81 -4.02
N TRP A 17 -11.65 7.64 -3.52
CA TRP A 17 -12.21 7.17 -2.26
C TRP A 17 -11.11 6.85 -1.26
N ASP A 18 -10.96 7.73 -0.27
CA ASP A 18 -10.14 7.44 0.89
C ASP A 18 -10.91 6.52 1.83
N ARG A 19 -10.33 5.38 2.13
CA ARG A 19 -10.92 4.43 3.09
C ARG A 19 -11.09 5.06 4.48
N GLU A 20 -10.13 5.89 4.85
CA GLU A 20 -10.05 6.64 6.11
C GLU A 20 -9.11 7.83 5.91
N TRP A 21 -9.50 9.02 6.35
CA TRP A 21 -8.73 10.24 6.19
C TRP A 21 -9.17 11.34 7.17
N ARG A 22 -10.11 12.21 6.75
CA ARG A 22 -10.71 13.28 7.61
C ARG A 22 -11.66 12.69 8.62
N TYR A 23 -12.17 11.49 8.36
CA TYR A 23 -13.04 10.72 9.24
C TYR A 23 -12.50 9.30 9.40
N PRO A 24 -12.81 8.63 10.54
CA PRO A 24 -12.47 7.22 10.75
C PRO A 24 -13.14 6.30 9.73
N PHE A 25 -12.57 5.12 9.55
CA PHE A 25 -12.99 4.11 8.60
C PHE A 25 -14.51 3.87 8.56
N ARG A 26 -15.16 3.68 9.70
CA ARG A 26 -16.60 3.35 9.73
C ARG A 26 -17.49 4.48 9.21
N SER A 27 -17.09 5.75 9.37
CA SER A 27 -17.82 6.86 8.78
C SER A 27 -17.79 6.80 7.25
N TYR A 28 -16.60 6.61 6.68
CA TYR A 28 -16.46 6.48 5.23
C TYR A 28 -17.03 5.17 4.68
N GLN A 29 -17.05 4.08 5.48
CA GLN A 29 -17.70 2.84 5.05
C GLN A 29 -19.22 2.99 4.91
N MET A 30 -19.87 3.77 5.79
CA MET A 30 -21.29 4.08 5.64
C MET A 30 -21.55 4.88 4.36
N ASP A 31 -20.77 5.94 4.14
CA ASP A 31 -20.86 6.74 2.90
C ASP A 31 -20.56 5.87 1.65
N LEU A 32 -19.64 4.91 1.75
CA LEU A 32 -19.30 3.97 0.67
C LEU A 32 -20.48 3.04 0.33
N VAL A 33 -21.22 2.60 1.34
CA VAL A 33 -22.42 1.76 1.11
C VAL A 33 -23.47 2.55 0.35
N ASP A 34 -23.76 3.79 0.78
CA ASP A 34 -24.72 4.66 0.11
C ASP A 34 -24.30 4.98 -1.33
N PHE A 35 -23.00 5.26 -1.52
CA PHE A 35 -22.42 5.51 -2.85
C PHE A 35 -22.55 4.29 -3.77
N MET A 36 -22.13 3.12 -3.31
CA MET A 36 -22.12 1.89 -4.12
C MET A 36 -23.54 1.40 -4.44
N ASP A 37 -24.46 1.44 -3.47
CA ASP A 37 -25.87 1.08 -3.70
C ASP A 37 -26.45 1.97 -4.82
N ARG A 38 -26.24 3.30 -4.75
CA ARG A 38 -26.67 4.25 -5.79
C ARG A 38 -25.98 4.00 -7.14
N LEU A 39 -24.67 3.76 -7.15
CA LEU A 39 -23.93 3.50 -8.39
C LEU A 39 -24.46 2.26 -9.12
N LEU A 40 -24.66 1.16 -8.38
CA LEU A 40 -25.19 -0.09 -8.96
C LEU A 40 -26.60 0.11 -9.53
N ASP A 41 -27.45 0.90 -8.85
CA ASP A 41 -28.79 1.23 -9.35
C ASP A 41 -28.74 2.09 -10.62
N ILE A 42 -27.83 3.08 -10.71
CA ILE A 42 -27.63 3.88 -11.93
C ILE A 42 -27.16 2.98 -13.07
N LEU A 43 -26.18 2.13 -12.85
CA LEU A 43 -25.68 1.21 -13.88
C LEU A 43 -26.77 0.25 -14.38
N GLU A 44 -27.70 -0.17 -13.52
CA GLU A 44 -28.78 -1.07 -13.88
C GLU A 44 -29.91 -0.36 -14.65
N GLN A 45 -30.30 0.84 -14.21
CA GLN A 45 -31.45 1.57 -14.73
C GLN A 45 -31.12 2.44 -15.95
N HIS A 46 -29.85 2.79 -16.16
CA HIS A 46 -29.37 3.70 -17.20
C HIS A 46 -28.31 3.03 -18.09
N PRO A 47 -28.70 2.27 -19.12
CA PRO A 47 -27.76 1.64 -20.05
C PRO A 47 -26.87 2.64 -20.83
N ASP A 48 -27.30 3.88 -20.95
CA ASP A 48 -26.57 4.98 -21.56
C ASP A 48 -25.52 5.61 -20.62
N TYR A 49 -25.51 5.25 -19.32
CA TYR A 49 -24.39 5.53 -18.42
C TYR A 49 -23.27 4.53 -18.72
N ARG A 50 -22.31 4.94 -19.58
CA ARG A 50 -21.34 4.02 -20.21
C ARG A 50 -20.51 3.25 -19.21
N SER A 51 -19.87 3.93 -18.26
CA SER A 51 -19.04 3.28 -17.24
C SER A 51 -18.78 4.17 -16.03
N PHE A 52 -18.28 3.55 -14.98
CA PHE A 52 -17.72 4.23 -13.81
C PHE A 52 -16.38 3.62 -13.42
N TYR A 53 -15.35 4.44 -13.22
CA TYR A 53 -14.03 4.02 -12.78
C TYR A 53 -13.90 4.13 -11.26
N LEU A 54 -13.77 2.99 -10.59
CA LEU A 54 -13.72 2.89 -9.13
C LEU A 54 -12.28 3.02 -8.62
N ASP A 55 -11.69 4.19 -8.79
CA ASP A 55 -10.45 4.67 -8.16
C ASP A 55 -9.27 3.68 -8.10
N SER A 56 -9.19 2.71 -9.01
CA SER A 56 -8.09 1.74 -9.06
C SER A 56 -7.95 0.81 -7.84
N GLN A 57 -8.83 0.87 -6.85
CA GLN A 57 -8.71 0.15 -5.58
C GLN A 57 -9.74 -0.98 -5.48
N THR A 58 -9.31 -2.16 -4.97
CA THR A 58 -10.23 -3.28 -4.70
C THR A 58 -10.64 -3.39 -3.23
N LEU A 59 -9.89 -2.78 -2.31
CA LEU A 59 -10.24 -2.77 -0.88
C LEU A 59 -11.62 -2.17 -0.63
N LEU A 60 -12.04 -1.17 -1.42
CA LEU A 60 -13.37 -0.58 -1.33
C LEU A 60 -14.48 -1.61 -1.56
N LEU A 61 -14.26 -2.55 -2.49
CA LEU A 61 -15.21 -3.62 -2.76
C LEU A 61 -15.25 -4.66 -1.63
N GLU A 62 -14.11 -4.95 -1.00
CA GLU A 62 -14.07 -5.78 0.20
C GLU A 62 -14.85 -5.12 1.34
N ASP A 63 -14.61 -3.84 1.59
CA ASP A 63 -15.29 -3.06 2.64
C ASP A 63 -16.81 -2.97 2.36
N TYR A 64 -17.23 -2.75 1.12
CA TYR A 64 -18.63 -2.71 0.72
C TYR A 64 -19.30 -4.09 0.87
N LEU A 65 -18.70 -5.14 0.31
CA LEU A 65 -19.24 -6.49 0.34
C LEU A 65 -19.25 -7.11 1.76
N SER A 66 -18.48 -6.57 2.69
CA SER A 66 -18.60 -6.95 4.11
C SER A 66 -19.95 -6.54 4.73
N ILE A 67 -20.65 -5.57 4.13
CA ILE A 67 -21.96 -5.04 4.56
C ILE A 67 -23.07 -5.49 3.60
N ARG A 68 -22.80 -5.56 2.29
CA ARG A 68 -23.72 -5.89 1.20
C ARG A 68 -23.25 -7.11 0.39
N PRO A 69 -23.07 -8.29 1.02
CA PRO A 69 -22.56 -9.48 0.31
C PRO A 69 -23.45 -9.92 -0.85
N GLU A 70 -24.75 -9.61 -0.80
CA GLU A 70 -25.75 -9.90 -1.82
C GLU A 70 -25.48 -9.21 -3.16
N ASN A 71 -24.77 -8.10 -3.18
CA ASN A 71 -24.46 -7.33 -4.39
C ASN A 71 -23.23 -7.85 -5.15
N ARG A 72 -22.59 -8.93 -4.68
CA ARG A 72 -21.37 -9.47 -5.33
C ARG A 72 -21.57 -9.79 -6.81
N GLU A 73 -22.65 -10.47 -7.14
CA GLU A 73 -22.93 -10.88 -8.53
C GLU A 73 -23.32 -9.67 -9.41
N ARG A 74 -24.01 -8.66 -8.86
CA ARG A 74 -24.28 -7.39 -9.57
C ARG A 74 -22.98 -6.69 -9.96
N ILE A 75 -22.05 -6.55 -9.02
CA ILE A 75 -20.72 -5.97 -9.27
C ILE A 75 -20.01 -6.75 -10.37
N LYS A 76 -19.97 -8.07 -10.25
CA LYS A 76 -19.30 -8.95 -11.21
C LYS A 76 -19.87 -8.80 -12.63
N CYS A 77 -21.18 -8.71 -12.78
CA CYS A 77 -21.82 -8.48 -14.09
C CYS A 77 -21.32 -7.17 -14.70
N PHE A 78 -21.38 -6.06 -13.97
CA PHE A 78 -20.94 -4.76 -14.48
C PHE A 78 -19.45 -4.68 -14.77
N VAL A 79 -18.62 -5.39 -14.01
CA VAL A 79 -17.18 -5.51 -14.31
C VAL A 79 -16.96 -6.29 -15.61
N MET A 80 -17.64 -7.40 -15.83
CA MET A 80 -17.54 -8.21 -17.04
C MET A 80 -18.09 -7.49 -18.29
N GLU A 81 -18.99 -6.52 -18.12
CA GLU A 81 -19.54 -5.66 -19.16
C GLU A 81 -18.69 -4.41 -19.45
N ASP A 82 -17.55 -4.25 -18.79
CA ASP A 82 -16.71 -3.04 -18.81
C ASP A 82 -17.49 -1.75 -18.45
N ARG A 83 -18.52 -1.88 -17.58
CA ARG A 83 -19.33 -0.78 -17.07
C ARG A 83 -18.95 -0.36 -15.66
N LEU A 84 -18.24 -1.19 -14.94
CA LEU A 84 -17.58 -0.88 -13.67
C LEU A 84 -16.11 -1.28 -13.79
N GLU A 85 -15.22 -0.30 -13.84
CA GLU A 85 -13.79 -0.54 -13.99
C GLU A 85 -13.11 -0.54 -12.61
N ILE A 86 -12.43 -1.63 -12.24
CA ILE A 86 -11.83 -1.88 -10.93
C ILE A 86 -10.37 -2.30 -11.00
N GLY A 87 -9.63 -2.13 -9.91
CA GLY A 87 -8.20 -2.45 -9.82
C GLY A 87 -7.33 -1.53 -10.67
N PRO A 88 -6.03 -1.78 -10.78
CA PRO A 88 -5.29 -3.01 -10.44
C PRO A 88 -4.76 -3.11 -8.99
N TRP A 89 -4.89 -2.09 -8.19
CA TRP A 89 -4.36 -2.05 -6.83
C TRP A 89 -5.34 -2.64 -5.81
N TYR A 90 -4.80 -3.13 -4.68
CA TYR A 90 -5.61 -3.41 -3.50
C TYR A 90 -5.96 -2.10 -2.78
N THR A 91 -4.96 -1.26 -2.51
CA THR A 91 -5.12 0.15 -2.06
C THR A 91 -4.24 1.05 -2.91
N LEU A 92 -4.52 2.36 -2.92
CA LEU A 92 -3.63 3.35 -3.53
C LEU A 92 -2.49 3.72 -2.56
N PRO A 93 -1.26 3.17 -2.74
CA PRO A 93 -0.16 3.42 -1.82
C PRO A 93 0.51 4.77 -2.08
N ASP A 94 1.20 5.29 -1.05
CA ASP A 94 2.32 6.21 -1.31
C ASP A 94 3.58 5.38 -1.54
N CYS A 95 4.10 5.37 -2.76
CA CYS A 95 5.20 4.48 -3.14
C CYS A 95 6.53 4.80 -2.43
N TRP A 96 6.66 5.98 -1.82
CA TRP A 96 7.83 6.35 -1.03
C TRP A 96 7.75 5.89 0.42
N GLY A 97 6.55 5.67 0.93
CA GLY A 97 6.28 5.21 2.28
C GLY A 97 6.25 3.68 2.43
N CYS A 98 6.37 2.93 1.32
CA CYS A 98 6.18 1.49 1.28
C CYS A 98 7.44 0.75 0.85
N PRO A 99 7.75 -0.45 1.39
CA PRO A 99 8.76 -1.33 0.84
C PRO A 99 8.40 -1.77 -0.58
N GLY A 100 9.40 -2.03 -1.44
CA GLY A 100 9.18 -2.46 -2.83
C GLY A 100 8.33 -3.74 -2.93
N GLU A 101 8.58 -4.73 -2.09
CA GLU A 101 7.76 -5.96 -2.03
C GLU A 101 6.31 -5.67 -1.66
N ALA A 102 6.04 -4.70 -0.80
CA ALA A 102 4.66 -4.31 -0.46
C ALA A 102 3.91 -3.76 -1.68
N LEU A 103 4.58 -3.02 -2.58
CA LEU A 103 3.98 -2.56 -3.84
C LEU A 103 3.65 -3.73 -4.77
N VAL A 104 4.54 -4.72 -4.87
CA VAL A 104 4.29 -5.96 -5.61
C VAL A 104 3.09 -6.71 -5.03
N ARG A 105 3.04 -6.88 -3.71
CA ARG A 105 1.93 -7.56 -3.02
C ARG A 105 0.62 -6.80 -3.16
N ASN A 106 0.65 -5.49 -3.11
CA ASN A 106 -0.52 -4.64 -3.30
C ASN A 106 -1.14 -4.86 -4.69
N LEU A 107 -0.34 -4.85 -5.76
CA LEU A 107 -0.79 -5.19 -7.11
C LEU A 107 -1.27 -6.65 -7.20
N LEU A 108 -0.58 -7.60 -6.55
CA LEU A 108 -0.97 -9.01 -6.56
C LEU A 108 -2.35 -9.23 -5.93
N PHE A 109 -2.60 -8.61 -4.77
CA PHE A 109 -3.90 -8.68 -4.10
C PHE A 109 -4.98 -8.00 -4.93
N GLY A 110 -4.71 -6.80 -5.47
CA GLY A 110 -5.65 -6.09 -6.33
C GLY A 110 -6.03 -6.89 -7.58
N HIS A 111 -5.07 -7.52 -8.26
CA HIS A 111 -5.33 -8.40 -9.42
C HIS A 111 -6.15 -9.64 -9.04
N ARG A 112 -5.82 -10.28 -7.91
CA ARG A 112 -6.55 -11.46 -7.46
C ARG A 112 -8.00 -11.12 -7.11
N ASP A 113 -8.18 -10.06 -6.32
CA ASP A 113 -9.51 -9.65 -5.90
C ASP A 113 -10.37 -9.15 -7.08
N SER A 114 -9.77 -8.45 -8.06
CA SER A 114 -10.44 -8.05 -9.29
C SER A 114 -10.81 -9.24 -10.16
N ALA A 115 -9.92 -10.23 -10.30
CA ALA A 115 -10.18 -11.44 -11.07
C ALA A 115 -11.38 -12.22 -10.52
N ASP A 116 -11.52 -12.29 -9.19
CA ASP A 116 -12.68 -12.90 -8.51
C ASP A 116 -13.99 -12.15 -8.77
N LEU A 117 -13.90 -10.88 -9.17
CA LEU A 117 -15.04 -10.01 -9.50
C LEU A 117 -15.23 -9.77 -11.00
N GLY A 118 -14.53 -10.52 -11.87
CA GLY A 118 -14.78 -10.51 -13.30
C GLY A 118 -13.66 -9.95 -14.18
N GLY A 119 -12.75 -9.16 -13.65
CA GLY A 119 -11.64 -8.59 -14.42
C GLY A 119 -10.93 -7.44 -13.75
N THR A 120 -9.78 -7.05 -14.31
CA THR A 120 -8.96 -5.93 -13.83
C THR A 120 -8.76 -4.92 -14.93
N ALA A 121 -9.02 -3.64 -14.67
CA ALA A 121 -8.63 -2.55 -15.55
C ALA A 121 -7.10 -2.45 -15.62
N LYS A 122 -6.51 -2.84 -16.76
CA LYS A 122 -5.06 -2.88 -16.98
C LYS A 122 -4.48 -1.50 -17.30
N VAL A 123 -4.74 -0.54 -16.43
CA VAL A 123 -4.22 0.83 -16.51
C VAL A 123 -3.63 1.20 -15.15
N GLY A 124 -2.38 1.65 -15.14
CA GLY A 124 -1.73 2.18 -13.96
C GLY A 124 -2.35 3.51 -13.54
N TYR A 125 -2.78 3.63 -12.30
CA TYR A 125 -3.38 4.85 -11.78
C TYR A 125 -2.94 5.04 -10.33
N THR A 126 -2.01 5.98 -10.12
CA THR A 126 -1.46 6.33 -8.81
C THR A 126 -1.35 7.85 -8.66
N PRO A 127 -2.43 8.59 -8.92
CA PRO A 127 -2.38 10.05 -9.00
C PRO A 127 -2.05 10.71 -7.66
N PHE A 128 -2.33 10.04 -6.55
CA PHE A 128 -2.21 10.58 -5.19
C PHE A 128 -0.88 10.31 -4.51
N SER A 129 -0.08 9.37 -5.02
CA SER A 129 1.30 9.18 -4.54
C SER A 129 2.09 10.50 -4.64
N ASN A 130 2.87 10.81 -3.61
CA ASN A 130 3.67 12.04 -3.57
C ASN A 130 4.92 11.92 -4.43
N GLY A 131 4.70 11.88 -5.73
CA GLY A 131 5.66 11.53 -6.76
C GLY A 131 5.67 10.01 -6.99
N GLN A 132 6.49 9.58 -7.95
CA GLN A 132 6.59 8.18 -8.36
C GLN A 132 8.04 7.72 -8.30
N ILE A 133 8.28 6.51 -7.83
CA ILE A 133 9.60 5.88 -7.85
C ILE A 133 9.96 5.45 -9.28
N SER A 134 11.25 5.51 -9.62
CA SER A 134 11.75 5.19 -10.97
C SER A 134 11.45 3.75 -11.42
N GLN A 135 11.16 2.84 -10.50
CA GLN A 135 10.85 1.44 -10.78
C GLN A 135 9.37 1.16 -11.09
N MET A 136 8.48 2.16 -11.05
CA MET A 136 7.06 1.95 -11.40
C MET A 136 6.87 1.34 -12.80
N PRO A 137 7.63 1.71 -13.87
CA PRO A 137 7.53 1.03 -15.16
C PRO A 137 7.78 -0.47 -15.07
N GLN A 138 8.83 -0.89 -14.35
CA GLN A 138 9.14 -2.31 -14.15
C GLN A 138 8.00 -3.03 -13.41
N LEU A 139 7.50 -2.44 -12.32
CA LEU A 139 6.41 -3.02 -11.53
C LEU A 139 5.16 -3.23 -12.39
N TYR A 140 4.67 -2.19 -13.06
CA TYR A 140 3.47 -2.30 -13.88
C TYR A 140 3.64 -3.28 -15.06
N ARG A 141 4.80 -3.27 -15.73
CA ARG A 141 5.09 -4.22 -16.82
C ARG A 141 5.08 -5.67 -16.32
N GLY A 142 5.55 -5.91 -15.10
CA GLY A 142 5.47 -7.23 -14.44
C GLY A 142 4.05 -7.76 -14.27
N PHE A 143 3.05 -6.87 -14.21
CA PHE A 143 1.63 -7.22 -14.13
C PHE A 143 0.87 -7.08 -15.47
N GLY A 144 1.61 -6.88 -16.58
CA GLY A 144 1.02 -6.74 -17.92
C GLY A 144 0.29 -5.42 -18.13
N ILE A 145 0.66 -4.39 -17.39
CA ILE A 145 0.16 -3.03 -17.51
C ILE A 145 1.20 -2.21 -18.31
N ASP A 146 0.76 -1.45 -19.31
CA ASP A 146 1.61 -0.69 -20.22
C ASP A 146 1.47 0.84 -20.09
N SER A 147 0.68 1.30 -19.12
CA SER A 147 0.37 2.71 -18.95
C SER A 147 0.32 3.14 -17.49
N ILE A 148 0.49 4.44 -17.24
CA ILE A 148 0.33 5.06 -15.93
C ILE A 148 -0.24 6.47 -16.06
N MET A 149 -1.16 6.83 -15.14
CA MET A 149 -1.75 8.16 -15.03
C MET A 149 -1.45 8.76 -13.66
N PHE A 150 -0.92 9.97 -13.63
CA PHE A 150 -0.59 10.69 -12.39
C PHE A 150 -0.42 12.20 -12.64
N TYR A 151 -0.25 13.00 -11.59
CA TYR A 151 -0.05 14.45 -11.72
C TYR A 151 1.00 15.02 -10.77
N ARG A 152 1.30 14.36 -9.65
CA ARG A 152 2.29 14.84 -8.70
C ARG A 152 3.70 14.41 -9.10
N GLY A 153 4.65 15.31 -8.98
CA GLY A 153 6.07 15.04 -9.19
C GLY A 153 6.58 15.24 -10.62
N ILE A 154 5.73 15.72 -11.53
CA ILE A 154 6.13 16.09 -12.90
C ILE A 154 5.31 17.29 -13.38
N GLY A 155 5.93 18.17 -14.15
CA GLY A 155 5.28 19.34 -14.73
C GLY A 155 5.52 19.46 -16.23
N LYS A 156 4.80 20.40 -16.89
CA LYS A 156 4.88 20.65 -18.34
C LYS A 156 6.26 21.11 -18.82
N HIS A 157 7.07 21.66 -17.92
CA HIS A 157 8.47 22.00 -18.21
C HIS A 157 9.36 20.76 -18.41
N ILE A 158 8.94 19.57 -17.97
CA ILE A 158 9.65 18.31 -18.10
C ILE A 158 9.12 17.47 -19.25
N ALA A 159 7.82 17.30 -19.34
CA ALA A 159 7.17 16.51 -20.38
C ALA A 159 5.81 17.10 -20.77
N PRO A 160 5.34 16.86 -22.02
CA PRO A 160 3.96 17.08 -22.40
C PRO A 160 3.02 16.16 -21.60
N SER A 161 1.69 16.26 -21.82
CA SER A 161 0.73 15.41 -21.10
C SER A 161 0.96 13.92 -21.38
N ASP A 162 1.35 13.60 -22.60
CA ASP A 162 1.56 12.22 -23.06
C ASP A 162 3.04 12.00 -23.38
N PHE A 163 3.68 11.02 -22.76
CA PHE A 163 5.09 10.72 -22.94
C PHE A 163 5.41 9.24 -22.64
N ILE A 164 6.62 8.80 -22.94
CA ILE A 164 7.11 7.48 -22.52
C ILE A 164 7.91 7.63 -21.23
N TRP A 165 7.53 6.89 -20.20
CA TRP A 165 8.36 6.77 -19.01
C TRP A 165 9.15 5.47 -19.04
N GLN A 166 10.49 5.58 -18.98
CA GLN A 166 11.39 4.44 -18.99
C GLN A 166 12.03 4.22 -17.60
N GLY A 167 11.86 3.03 -17.08
CA GLY A 167 12.48 2.57 -15.83
C GLY A 167 13.95 2.21 -15.97
N PRO A 168 14.66 1.98 -14.84
CA PRO A 168 16.09 1.65 -14.83
C PRO A 168 16.44 0.34 -15.55
N ASP A 169 15.50 -0.60 -15.61
CA ASP A 169 15.62 -1.89 -16.30
C ASP A 169 15.31 -1.82 -17.80
N GLY A 170 14.97 -0.63 -18.32
CA GLY A 170 14.56 -0.39 -19.70
C GLY A 170 13.06 -0.63 -19.96
N SER A 171 12.28 -1.04 -19.00
CA SER A 171 10.81 -1.16 -19.10
C SER A 171 10.19 0.20 -19.43
N ARG A 172 9.17 0.21 -20.31
CA ARG A 172 8.52 1.44 -20.79
C ARG A 172 7.02 1.40 -20.56
N LEU A 173 6.45 2.55 -20.15
CA LEU A 173 5.02 2.81 -20.04
C LEU A 173 4.64 4.03 -20.88
N PHE A 174 3.43 4.02 -21.43
CA PHE A 174 2.72 5.24 -21.78
C PHE A 174 2.37 5.98 -20.49
N ALA A 175 2.85 7.20 -20.34
CA ALA A 175 2.63 8.00 -19.13
C ALA A 175 1.77 9.21 -19.46
N PHE A 176 0.78 9.46 -18.62
CA PHE A 176 -0.17 10.55 -18.74
C PHE A 176 -0.03 11.46 -17.53
N ARG A 177 0.41 12.68 -17.81
CA ARG A 177 0.45 13.75 -16.81
C ARG A 177 -0.82 14.58 -16.93
N PHE A 178 -1.65 14.57 -15.90
CA PHE A 178 -2.77 15.48 -15.85
C PHE A 178 -2.30 16.95 -15.82
N GLY A 179 -3.07 17.84 -16.43
CA GLY A 179 -2.79 19.28 -16.53
C GLY A 179 -3.09 20.06 -15.24
N ASP A 180 -3.32 21.34 -15.38
CA ASP A 180 -3.40 22.33 -14.29
C ASP A 180 -4.47 22.03 -13.24
N TYR A 181 -5.56 21.35 -13.59
CA TYR A 181 -6.59 20.90 -12.66
C TYR A 181 -6.45 19.44 -12.24
N ALA A 182 -5.30 18.81 -12.49
CA ALA A 182 -5.07 17.40 -12.20
C ALA A 182 -6.22 16.53 -12.78
N ARG A 183 -6.63 15.49 -12.04
CA ARG A 183 -7.78 14.65 -12.43
C ARG A 183 -9.14 15.30 -12.22
N TYR A 184 -9.18 16.54 -11.74
CA TYR A 184 -10.43 17.30 -11.53
C TYR A 184 -10.76 18.22 -12.72
N ASN A 185 -10.13 18.02 -13.87
CA ASN A 185 -10.24 18.93 -15.02
C ASN A 185 -11.70 19.13 -15.47
N TYR A 186 -12.45 18.05 -15.68
CA TYR A 186 -13.86 18.17 -16.05
C TYR A 186 -14.74 18.67 -14.90
N TYR A 187 -14.48 18.18 -13.68
CA TYR A 187 -15.26 18.59 -12.52
C TYR A 187 -15.24 20.11 -12.30
N TYR A 188 -14.05 20.73 -12.29
CA TYR A 188 -13.94 22.17 -12.06
C TYR A 188 -14.35 23.02 -13.26
N LEU A 189 -14.03 22.59 -14.46
CA LEU A 189 -14.22 23.39 -15.65
C LEU A 189 -15.63 23.25 -16.24
N VAL A 190 -16.22 22.07 -16.20
CA VAL A 190 -17.48 21.76 -16.90
C VAL A 190 -18.61 21.38 -15.95
N TYR A 191 -18.39 20.40 -15.09
CA TYR A 191 -19.44 19.84 -14.22
C TYR A 191 -20.05 20.89 -13.30
N ARG A 192 -19.23 21.67 -12.58
CA ARG A 192 -19.72 22.73 -11.67
C ARG A 192 -20.48 23.82 -12.41
N ASN A 193 -19.98 24.24 -13.56
CA ASN A 193 -20.67 25.23 -14.38
C ASN A 193 -22.00 24.67 -14.89
N GLY A 194 -21.98 23.45 -15.42
CA GLY A 194 -23.13 22.84 -16.07
C GLY A 194 -24.23 22.36 -15.14
N LEU A 195 -23.90 21.88 -13.93
CA LEU A 195 -24.87 21.30 -13.00
C LEU A 195 -25.13 22.13 -11.73
N PHE A 196 -24.28 23.08 -11.39
CA PHE A 196 -24.52 23.98 -10.24
C PHE A 196 -24.67 25.44 -10.64
N GLY A 197 -24.41 25.80 -11.92
CA GLY A 197 -24.35 27.20 -12.34
C GLY A 197 -23.30 28.01 -11.57
N ARG A 198 -22.17 27.38 -11.18
CA ARG A 198 -21.15 27.96 -10.32
C ARG A 198 -19.76 27.76 -10.88
N THR A 199 -18.95 28.78 -10.87
CA THR A 199 -17.52 28.67 -11.18
C THR A 199 -16.75 27.95 -10.06
N CYS A 200 -15.49 27.60 -10.31
CA CYS A 200 -14.64 26.92 -9.32
C CYS A 200 -14.37 27.77 -8.06
N SER A 201 -14.57 29.08 -8.10
CA SER A 201 -14.33 30.00 -7.00
C SER A 201 -15.56 30.27 -6.12
N ASP A 202 -16.76 29.98 -6.61
CA ASP A 202 -18.00 30.29 -5.88
C ASP A 202 -18.15 29.47 -4.62
N ARG A 203 -18.46 30.15 -3.50
CA ARG A 203 -18.61 29.61 -2.14
C ARG A 203 -19.92 30.04 -1.45
N ASP A 204 -20.85 30.58 -2.22
CA ASP A 204 -22.12 31.05 -1.66
C ASP A 204 -23.04 29.88 -1.30
N PHE A 205 -23.59 29.96 -0.09
CA PHE A 205 -24.50 28.97 0.45
C PHE A 205 -25.79 29.63 0.93
N LYS A 206 -26.91 28.95 0.72
CA LYS A 206 -28.16 29.33 1.37
C LYS A 206 -28.18 28.76 2.78
N TRP A 207 -28.61 29.54 3.77
CA TRP A 207 -28.70 29.16 5.17
C TRP A 207 -30.13 28.74 5.60
N CYS A 208 -31.03 28.54 4.64
CA CYS A 208 -32.37 27.98 4.83
C CYS A 208 -32.82 27.25 3.58
N GLY A 209 -33.63 26.22 3.76
CA GLY A 209 -34.13 25.38 2.68
C GLY A 209 -33.31 24.12 2.47
N ASP A 210 -33.53 23.47 1.36
CA ASP A 210 -33.03 22.11 1.06
C ASP A 210 -31.57 22.03 0.60
N GLU A 211 -30.93 23.16 0.31
CA GLU A 211 -29.49 23.23 -0.05
C GLU A 211 -28.63 23.83 1.09
N THR A 212 -29.18 23.91 2.28
CA THR A 212 -28.49 24.51 3.42
C THR A 212 -27.45 23.55 4.00
N PRO A 213 -26.24 24.02 4.33
CA PRO A 213 -25.28 23.24 5.13
C PRO A 213 -25.90 22.89 6.47
N TYR A 214 -25.92 21.61 6.78
CA TYR A 214 -26.49 21.08 8.01
C TYR A 214 -25.43 21.00 9.11
N HIS A 215 -25.78 21.50 10.31
CA HIS A 215 -24.92 21.42 11.49
C HIS A 215 -25.65 20.75 12.65
N VAL A 216 -25.03 19.72 13.23
CA VAL A 216 -25.56 19.12 14.47
C VAL A 216 -25.14 20.00 15.65
N ALA A 217 -26.10 20.70 16.24
CA ALA A 217 -25.88 21.52 17.43
C ALA A 217 -25.86 20.62 18.67
N THR A 218 -24.68 20.28 19.15
CA THR A 218 -24.45 19.41 20.31
C THR A 218 -23.32 19.97 21.16
N ASP A 219 -23.28 19.59 22.45
CA ASP A 219 -22.18 19.90 23.37
C ASP A 219 -20.95 18.99 23.17
N GLN A 220 -21.06 17.97 22.32
CA GLN A 220 -19.98 17.08 22.00
C GLN A 220 -19.14 17.62 20.85
N GLN A 221 -17.83 17.58 21.01
CA GLN A 221 -16.92 17.90 19.94
C GLN A 221 -16.99 16.84 18.86
N GLN A 222 -17.37 17.23 17.65
CA GLN A 222 -17.51 16.33 16.49
C GLN A 222 -16.55 16.72 15.38
N ASP A 223 -15.94 15.74 14.74
CA ASP A 223 -15.06 15.96 13.60
C ASP A 223 -15.85 16.43 12.36
N ARG A 224 -17.09 15.95 12.20
CA ARG A 224 -18.01 16.32 11.12
C ARG A 224 -19.04 17.34 11.64
N GLN A 225 -18.73 18.60 11.48
CA GLN A 225 -19.57 19.70 12.02
C GLN A 225 -20.68 20.11 11.06
N TYR A 226 -20.38 20.18 9.75
CA TYR A 226 -21.31 20.59 8.72
C TYR A 226 -21.42 19.52 7.65
N GLY A 227 -22.63 19.30 7.13
CA GLY A 227 -22.93 18.43 6.01
C GLY A 227 -24.00 19.05 5.12
N TRP A 228 -24.11 18.53 3.92
CA TRP A 228 -25.18 18.89 3.00
C TRP A 228 -26.33 17.90 3.14
N LEU A 229 -27.57 18.39 3.27
CA LEU A 229 -28.75 17.55 3.31
C LEU A 229 -29.07 16.99 1.93
N ASN A 230 -29.24 17.89 0.95
CA ASN A 230 -29.52 17.56 -0.43
C ASN A 230 -28.93 18.63 -1.32
N GLN A 231 -28.07 18.22 -2.24
CA GLN A 231 -27.61 19.11 -3.29
C GLN A 231 -28.40 18.83 -4.55
N LYS A 232 -29.12 19.83 -5.05
CA LYS A 232 -29.85 19.73 -6.30
C LYS A 232 -28.92 19.94 -7.48
N LEU A 233 -28.90 18.99 -8.39
CA LEU A 233 -28.25 19.12 -9.67
C LEU A 233 -29.28 19.61 -10.69
N SER A 234 -28.99 20.72 -11.38
CA SER A 234 -29.83 21.25 -12.44
C SER A 234 -28.97 21.72 -13.60
N LEU A 235 -29.41 21.44 -14.82
CA LEU A 235 -28.67 21.79 -16.01
C LEU A 235 -28.71 23.31 -16.26
N HIS A 236 -27.53 23.91 -16.52
CA HIS A 236 -27.32 25.31 -16.88
C HIS A 236 -26.74 25.41 -18.30
N PRO A 237 -27.57 25.31 -19.37
CA PRO A 237 -27.09 25.24 -20.76
C PRO A 237 -26.31 26.45 -21.21
N ASP A 238 -26.64 27.61 -20.68
CA ASP A 238 -26.02 28.92 -20.98
C ASP A 238 -24.54 28.99 -20.60
N MET A 239 -24.06 28.11 -19.70
CA MET A 239 -22.67 28.06 -19.26
C MET A 239 -21.83 27.01 -20.00
N LEU A 240 -22.44 26.12 -20.78
CA LEU A 240 -21.78 24.90 -21.28
C LEU A 240 -20.72 25.16 -22.34
N ARG A 241 -21.03 26.04 -23.32
CA ARG A 241 -20.09 26.29 -24.41
C ARG A 241 -18.79 26.89 -23.93
N ASP A 242 -18.86 27.93 -23.12
CA ASP A 242 -17.69 28.60 -22.55
C ASP A 242 -16.89 27.64 -21.65
N ALA A 243 -17.61 26.82 -20.86
CA ALA A 243 -16.99 25.83 -19.99
C ALA A 243 -16.20 24.77 -20.78
N MET A 244 -16.77 24.26 -21.87
CA MET A 244 -16.10 23.26 -22.71
C MET A 244 -14.95 23.88 -23.51
N ASP A 245 -15.12 25.12 -24.02
CA ASP A 245 -14.05 25.87 -24.68
C ASP A 245 -12.85 26.08 -23.77
N ASP A 246 -13.09 26.40 -22.50
CA ASP A 246 -12.05 26.53 -21.48
C ASP A 246 -11.35 25.20 -21.22
N ALA A 247 -12.11 24.11 -21.10
CA ALA A 247 -11.57 22.77 -20.90
C ALA A 247 -10.66 22.34 -22.07
N VAL A 248 -11.10 22.52 -23.31
CA VAL A 248 -10.30 22.22 -24.50
C VAL A 248 -9.05 23.09 -24.55
N ARG A 249 -9.19 24.41 -24.36
CA ARG A 249 -8.07 25.35 -24.39
C ARG A 249 -6.97 25.02 -23.39
N MET A 250 -7.33 24.44 -22.26
CA MET A 250 -6.38 24.05 -21.21
C MET A 250 -5.74 22.69 -21.45
N THR A 251 -6.39 21.80 -22.18
CA THR A 251 -5.94 20.41 -22.35
C THR A 251 -5.24 20.18 -23.67
N GLU A 252 -5.81 20.66 -24.79
CA GLU A 252 -5.33 20.42 -26.16
C GLU A 252 -3.86 20.84 -26.39
N PRO A 253 -3.38 22.01 -25.93
CA PRO A 253 -2.02 22.45 -26.25
C PRO A 253 -0.91 21.54 -25.72
N ASP A 254 -1.21 20.72 -24.71
CA ASP A 254 -0.25 19.83 -24.06
C ASP A 254 -0.39 18.38 -24.54
N ALA A 255 -1.52 18.04 -25.17
CA ALA A 255 -1.81 16.70 -25.70
C ALA A 255 -0.97 16.38 -26.94
N GLN A 256 -0.55 15.12 -27.06
CA GLN A 256 0.22 14.63 -28.22
C GLN A 256 -0.66 13.87 -29.23
N THR A 257 -1.93 13.67 -28.90
CA THR A 257 -2.93 13.05 -29.76
C THR A 257 -4.22 13.88 -29.79
N THR A 258 -5.17 13.48 -30.60
CA THR A 258 -6.52 14.09 -30.66
C THR A 258 -7.48 13.47 -29.62
N GLU A 259 -7.03 12.51 -28.83
CA GLU A 259 -7.82 11.87 -27.79
C GLU A 259 -7.61 12.61 -26.46
N LEU A 260 -8.61 13.32 -25.99
CA LEU A 260 -8.54 14.12 -24.75
C LEU A 260 -9.31 13.43 -23.64
N LEU A 261 -8.69 13.35 -22.42
CA LEU A 261 -9.31 12.71 -21.26
C LEU A 261 -9.84 13.76 -20.27
N TYR A 262 -11.10 13.66 -19.96
CA TYR A 262 -11.82 14.50 -19.00
C TYR A 262 -12.37 13.66 -17.88
N MET A 263 -11.81 13.86 -16.66
CA MET A 263 -12.19 13.10 -15.47
C MET A 263 -13.32 13.82 -14.73
N MET A 264 -14.49 13.17 -14.66
CA MET A 264 -15.71 13.66 -14.03
C MET A 264 -15.87 13.05 -12.64
N GLY A 265 -15.29 13.68 -11.66
CA GLY A 265 -15.34 13.24 -10.27
C GLY A 265 -14.41 14.04 -9.36
N HIS A 266 -14.59 13.84 -8.08
CA HIS A 266 -13.76 14.43 -7.02
C HIS A 266 -13.61 13.46 -5.86
N ASP A 267 -12.97 13.88 -4.75
CA ASP A 267 -12.85 13.06 -3.55
C ASP A 267 -14.25 12.76 -2.99
N HIS A 268 -14.54 11.47 -2.78
CA HIS A 268 -15.83 10.95 -2.29
C HIS A 268 -17.04 11.39 -3.13
N SER A 269 -16.86 11.61 -4.44
CA SER A 269 -17.97 11.96 -5.33
C SER A 269 -18.88 10.76 -5.58
N PHE A 270 -20.20 11.02 -5.57
CA PHE A 270 -21.20 10.05 -5.97
C PHE A 270 -21.45 10.14 -7.48
N ALA A 271 -21.82 9.03 -8.09
CA ALA A 271 -22.36 9.01 -9.45
C ALA A 271 -23.72 9.72 -9.51
N ALA A 272 -23.99 10.42 -10.60
CA ALA A 272 -25.23 11.17 -10.81
C ALA A 272 -25.80 10.90 -12.20
N VAL A 273 -27.10 10.69 -12.28
CA VAL A 273 -27.81 10.49 -13.57
C VAL A 273 -27.73 11.75 -14.45
N GLU A 274 -27.71 12.90 -13.81
CA GLU A 274 -27.59 14.22 -14.45
C GLU A 274 -26.30 14.39 -15.29
N GLU A 275 -25.28 13.55 -15.04
CA GLU A 275 -24.07 13.49 -15.86
C GLU A 275 -24.38 13.13 -17.32
N ILE A 276 -25.36 12.24 -17.53
CA ILE A 276 -25.80 11.86 -18.89
C ILE A 276 -26.42 13.06 -19.61
N GLU A 277 -27.29 13.80 -18.92
CA GLU A 277 -27.97 14.97 -19.49
C GLU A 277 -26.96 16.10 -19.75
N LEU A 278 -25.98 16.27 -18.91
CA LEU A 278 -24.88 17.23 -19.11
C LEU A 278 -24.10 16.92 -20.41
N ILE A 279 -23.71 15.65 -20.61
CA ILE A 279 -22.99 15.23 -21.82
C ILE A 279 -23.87 15.43 -23.07
N LYS A 280 -25.15 15.05 -23.04
CA LYS A 280 -26.10 15.27 -24.14
C LYS A 280 -26.24 16.75 -24.48
N ALA A 281 -26.30 17.61 -23.49
CA ALA A 281 -26.37 19.04 -23.67
C ALA A 281 -25.08 19.61 -24.29
N LEU A 282 -23.91 19.17 -23.85
CA LEU A 282 -22.61 19.55 -24.42
C LEU A 282 -22.50 19.13 -25.89
N VAL A 283 -22.91 17.92 -26.25
CA VAL A 283 -22.93 17.43 -27.63
C VAL A 283 -23.81 18.33 -28.51
N LYS A 284 -24.96 18.77 -27.99
CA LYS A 284 -25.85 19.69 -28.68
C LYS A 284 -25.21 21.07 -28.88
N GLU A 285 -24.55 21.60 -27.86
CA GLU A 285 -23.87 22.91 -27.94
C GLU A 285 -22.63 22.88 -28.83
N ALA A 286 -21.87 21.77 -28.88
CA ALA A 286 -20.75 21.59 -29.80
C ALA A 286 -21.19 21.60 -31.26
N GLY A 287 -22.36 21.04 -31.56
CA GLY A 287 -22.91 20.95 -32.89
C GLY A 287 -22.13 19.99 -33.80
N PRO A 288 -22.52 19.89 -35.09
CA PRO A 288 -21.96 18.88 -36.00
C PRO A 288 -20.51 19.14 -36.43
N ASN A 289 -20.00 20.35 -36.22
CA ASN A 289 -18.63 20.74 -36.56
C ASN A 289 -17.76 21.00 -35.32
N GLY A 290 -18.27 20.67 -34.14
CA GLY A 290 -17.51 20.78 -32.88
C GLY A 290 -16.72 19.52 -32.55
N GLU A 291 -16.16 19.53 -31.37
CA GLU A 291 -15.50 18.37 -30.78
C GLU A 291 -16.48 17.21 -30.54
N HIS A 292 -16.01 15.99 -30.73
CA HIS A 292 -16.79 14.79 -30.45
C HIS A 292 -16.71 14.46 -28.95
N ILE A 293 -17.79 14.77 -28.22
CA ILE A 293 -17.88 14.59 -26.75
C ILE A 293 -18.76 13.38 -26.48
N PHE A 294 -18.29 12.46 -25.63
CA PHE A 294 -19.06 11.27 -25.28
C PHE A 294 -18.66 10.71 -23.91
N HIS A 295 -19.61 10.04 -23.26
CA HIS A 295 -19.34 9.27 -22.05
C HIS A 295 -18.51 8.04 -22.42
N SER A 296 -17.37 7.85 -21.77
CA SER A 296 -16.36 6.85 -22.12
C SER A 296 -16.00 5.98 -20.91
N SER A 297 -15.09 5.05 -21.14
CA SER A 297 -14.40 4.29 -20.09
C SER A 297 -12.90 4.55 -20.17
N LEU A 298 -12.18 4.22 -19.09
CA LEU A 298 -10.72 4.33 -19.07
C LEU A 298 -10.08 3.38 -20.10
N LEU A 299 -10.64 2.17 -20.23
CA LEU A 299 -10.20 1.18 -21.22
C LEU A 299 -10.46 1.63 -22.66
N ASP A 300 -11.61 2.24 -22.94
CA ASP A 300 -11.94 2.80 -24.27
C ASP A 300 -10.99 3.95 -24.63
N TYR A 301 -10.72 4.87 -23.70
CA TYR A 301 -9.72 5.92 -23.88
C TYR A 301 -8.34 5.35 -24.20
N MET A 302 -7.86 4.40 -23.39
CA MET A 302 -6.55 3.79 -23.61
C MET A 302 -6.45 3.04 -24.94
N LYS A 303 -7.54 2.41 -25.39
CA LYS A 303 -7.62 1.76 -26.69
C LYS A 303 -7.50 2.78 -27.81
N ALA A 304 -8.29 3.88 -27.77
CA ALA A 304 -8.23 4.95 -28.74
C ALA A 304 -6.86 5.63 -28.77
N PHE A 305 -6.29 5.94 -27.61
CA PHE A 305 -4.96 6.53 -27.47
C PHE A 305 -3.87 5.65 -28.13
N ARG A 306 -3.86 4.34 -27.86
CA ARG A 306 -2.86 3.42 -28.43
C ARG A 306 -2.91 3.39 -29.96
N GLU A 307 -4.09 3.52 -30.56
CA GLU A 307 -4.22 3.59 -32.01
C GLU A 307 -3.63 4.89 -32.58
N LYS A 308 -3.88 6.02 -31.92
CA LYS A 308 -3.42 7.33 -32.39
C LYS A 308 -1.93 7.58 -32.17
N VAL A 309 -1.36 6.97 -31.15
CA VAL A 309 0.05 7.23 -30.75
C VAL A 309 1.06 6.41 -31.57
N LYS A 310 0.61 5.45 -32.39
CA LYS A 310 1.50 4.55 -33.16
C LYS A 310 2.52 5.30 -34.01
N ASP A 311 2.12 6.41 -34.60
CA ASP A 311 2.92 7.24 -35.50
C ASP A 311 3.43 8.52 -34.83
N VAL A 312 3.34 8.63 -33.51
CA VAL A 312 3.78 9.80 -32.74
C VAL A 312 5.11 9.48 -32.03
N ASP A 313 6.12 10.28 -32.28
CA ASP A 313 7.40 10.19 -31.55
C ASP A 313 7.27 10.86 -30.17
N LEU A 314 6.86 10.07 -29.17
CA LEU A 314 6.69 10.55 -27.81
C LEU A 314 8.05 10.78 -27.12
N LYS A 315 8.14 11.88 -26.40
CA LYS A 315 9.30 12.17 -25.54
C LYS A 315 9.53 11.04 -24.54
N VAL A 316 10.78 10.55 -24.44
CA VAL A 316 11.18 9.58 -23.40
C VAL A 316 11.70 10.32 -22.18
N VAL A 317 11.15 10.02 -21.00
CA VAL A 317 11.56 10.56 -19.71
C VAL A 317 12.01 9.41 -18.83
N THR A 318 13.12 9.59 -18.11
CA THR A 318 13.72 8.59 -17.20
C THR A 318 13.82 9.16 -15.79
N GLY A 319 14.01 8.28 -14.82
CA GLY A 319 14.24 8.65 -13.42
C GLY A 319 12.96 8.76 -12.61
N GLU A 320 13.09 9.34 -11.43
CA GLU A 320 11.99 9.52 -10.49
C GLU A 320 11.12 10.72 -10.86
N MET A 321 9.81 10.58 -10.67
CA MET A 321 8.88 11.68 -10.85
C MET A 321 8.62 12.34 -9.49
N ARG A 322 9.56 13.20 -9.07
CA ARG A 322 9.52 13.87 -7.75
C ARG A 322 9.92 15.34 -7.80
N HIS A 323 9.54 16.02 -8.85
CA HIS A 323 9.78 17.45 -9.00
C HIS A 323 8.79 18.25 -8.15
N THR A 324 9.32 19.25 -7.44
CA THR A 324 8.54 20.04 -6.45
C THR A 324 7.92 21.30 -7.03
N LEU A 325 8.24 21.66 -8.26
CA LEU A 325 7.67 22.85 -8.89
C LEU A 325 6.16 22.67 -9.08
N LYS A 326 5.40 23.58 -8.48
CA LYS A 326 3.95 23.60 -8.60
C LYS A 326 3.52 24.18 -9.95
N GLU A 327 2.80 23.41 -10.72
CA GLU A 327 2.12 23.85 -11.94
C GLU A 327 0.64 23.46 -11.82
N GLY A 328 -0.25 24.45 -11.69
CA GLY A 328 -1.67 24.22 -11.55
C GLY A 328 -2.17 24.06 -10.09
N LEU A 329 -3.46 23.77 -9.94
CA LEU A 329 -4.19 23.89 -8.67
C LEU A 329 -3.84 22.80 -7.68
N TRP A 330 -3.84 21.51 -8.11
CA TRP A 330 -3.67 20.35 -7.22
C TRP A 330 -2.40 19.53 -7.49
N THR A 331 -1.48 20.07 -8.29
CA THR A 331 -0.27 19.36 -8.74
C THR A 331 0.89 19.43 -7.74
N THR A 332 0.69 20.03 -6.59
CA THR A 332 1.72 20.18 -5.57
C THR A 332 2.21 18.83 -5.05
N LEU A 333 3.53 18.62 -5.09
CA LEU A 333 4.17 17.51 -4.41
C LEU A 333 4.23 17.78 -2.90
N MET A 334 3.65 16.91 -2.10
CA MET A 334 3.69 17.01 -0.63
C MET A 334 4.92 16.26 -0.09
N ALA A 335 6.12 16.75 -0.41
CA ALA A 335 7.38 16.08 -0.07
C ALA A 335 7.57 15.84 1.44
N LEU A 336 6.95 16.67 2.28
CA LEU A 336 7.08 16.61 3.74
C LEU A 336 6.31 15.45 4.39
N ILE A 337 5.46 14.74 3.68
CA ILE A 337 4.74 13.58 4.24
C ILE A 337 5.68 12.49 4.77
N LEU A 338 6.90 12.38 4.21
CA LEU A 338 7.88 11.38 4.67
C LEU A 338 8.41 11.68 6.08
N SER A 339 8.43 12.95 6.51
CA SER A 339 8.82 13.36 7.85
C SER A 339 7.64 13.57 8.79
N CYS A 340 6.42 13.67 8.26
CA CYS A 340 5.22 13.79 9.06
C CYS A 340 4.96 12.49 9.83
N ARG A 341 4.70 12.57 11.15
CA ARG A 341 4.41 11.41 12.00
C ARG A 341 5.40 10.25 11.77
N LEU A 342 6.69 10.53 11.91
CA LEU A 342 7.77 9.59 11.59
C LEU A 342 7.60 8.22 12.25
N TYR A 343 7.00 8.17 13.44
CA TYR A 343 6.71 6.92 14.16
C TYR A 343 5.88 5.92 13.34
N LEU A 344 4.98 6.40 12.45
CA LEU A 344 4.21 5.53 11.56
C LEU A 344 5.12 4.84 10.54
N LYS A 345 6.07 5.56 9.95
CA LYS A 345 7.04 5.03 8.98
C LYS A 345 8.00 4.05 9.66
N GLN A 346 8.43 4.37 10.88
CA GLN A 346 9.27 3.46 11.68
C GLN A 346 8.54 2.16 12.01
N ARG A 347 7.27 2.26 12.45
CA ARG A 347 6.44 1.09 12.75
C ARG A 347 6.18 0.26 11.49
N ASN A 348 5.84 0.90 10.37
CA ASN A 348 5.69 0.22 9.09
C ASN A 348 6.95 -0.54 8.68
N ALA A 349 8.13 0.08 8.78
CA ALA A 349 9.40 -0.56 8.45
C ALA A 349 9.72 -1.74 9.38
N GLN A 350 9.47 -1.59 10.68
CA GLN A 350 9.66 -2.65 11.68
C GLN A 350 8.80 -3.87 11.35
N VAL A 351 7.47 -3.67 11.25
CA VAL A 351 6.52 -4.77 11.05
C VAL A 351 6.68 -5.40 9.66
N SER A 352 6.99 -4.60 8.63
CA SER A 352 7.29 -5.12 7.30
C SER A 352 8.46 -6.11 7.32
N ARG A 353 9.54 -5.79 8.04
CA ARG A 353 10.69 -6.70 8.18
C ARG A 353 10.33 -7.97 8.93
N MET A 354 9.49 -7.89 9.98
CA MET A 354 9.04 -9.07 10.72
C MET A 354 8.30 -10.07 9.82
N VAL A 355 7.50 -9.56 8.88
CA VAL A 355 6.81 -10.43 7.91
C VAL A 355 7.77 -10.89 6.81
N LEU A 356 8.47 -9.96 6.13
CA LEU A 356 9.28 -10.24 4.93
C LEU A 356 10.56 -10.99 5.23
N ASP A 357 11.26 -10.61 6.29
CA ASP A 357 12.57 -11.16 6.62
C ASP A 357 12.48 -12.26 7.70
N GLY A 358 11.33 -12.44 8.32
CA GLY A 358 11.09 -13.39 9.40
C GLY A 358 10.01 -14.41 9.08
N ALA A 359 8.74 -14.03 9.24
CA ALA A 359 7.62 -14.98 9.24
C ALA A 359 7.44 -15.73 7.91
N GLU A 360 7.46 -15.04 6.78
CA GLU A 360 7.29 -15.70 5.47
C GLU A 360 8.43 -16.64 5.11
N PRO A 361 9.72 -16.26 5.20
CA PRO A 361 10.81 -17.18 4.92
C PRO A 361 10.84 -18.39 5.86
N LEU A 362 10.65 -18.18 7.16
CA LEU A 362 10.60 -19.29 8.15
C LEU A 362 9.42 -20.21 7.89
N ALA A 363 8.25 -19.69 7.55
CA ALA A 363 7.08 -20.49 7.18
C ALA A 363 7.33 -21.29 5.89
N ALA A 364 8.02 -20.71 4.90
CA ALA A 364 8.40 -21.41 3.68
C ALA A 364 9.41 -22.55 3.96
N MET A 365 10.42 -22.28 4.80
CA MET A 365 11.40 -23.29 5.24
C MET A 365 10.70 -24.42 6.02
N ALA A 366 9.78 -24.10 6.94
CA ALA A 366 8.99 -25.09 7.66
C ALA A 366 8.09 -25.91 6.72
N TRP A 367 7.51 -25.29 5.71
CA TRP A 367 6.69 -25.96 4.70
C TRP A 367 7.50 -26.96 3.88
N ILE A 368 8.68 -26.59 3.41
CA ILE A 368 9.59 -27.49 2.68
C ILE A 368 9.97 -28.71 3.54
N THR A 369 10.08 -28.54 4.84
CA THR A 369 10.38 -29.62 5.80
C THR A 369 9.14 -30.39 6.28
N GLY A 370 7.95 -30.13 5.73
CA GLY A 370 6.75 -30.93 5.93
C GLY A 370 5.68 -30.31 6.85
N SER A 371 5.79 -29.02 7.23
CA SER A 371 4.72 -28.30 7.93
C SER A 371 3.65 -27.80 6.94
N LYS A 372 2.47 -27.45 7.44
CA LYS A 372 1.45 -26.77 6.63
C LYS A 372 1.81 -25.28 6.50
N TYR A 373 1.77 -24.77 5.27
CA TYR A 373 1.99 -23.36 5.00
C TYR A 373 0.85 -22.51 5.58
N PRO A 374 1.10 -21.49 6.41
CA PRO A 374 0.07 -20.73 7.12
C PRO A 374 -0.53 -19.61 6.25
N LYS A 375 -0.91 -19.93 5.02
CA LYS A 375 -1.33 -19.00 3.97
C LYS A 375 -2.33 -17.95 4.48
N ARG A 376 -3.37 -18.38 5.22
CA ARG A 376 -4.45 -17.47 5.62
C ARG A 376 -4.02 -16.43 6.67
N PHE A 377 -3.16 -16.81 7.61
CA PHE A 377 -2.60 -15.86 8.58
C PHE A 377 -1.71 -14.82 7.91
N LEU A 378 -0.88 -15.25 6.96
CA LEU A 378 -0.07 -14.32 6.16
C LEU A 378 -0.94 -13.39 5.30
N GLU A 379 -2.03 -13.88 4.73
CA GLU A 379 -3.00 -13.03 4.02
C GLU A 379 -3.63 -11.96 4.93
N ILE A 380 -4.01 -12.32 6.15
CA ILE A 380 -4.54 -11.36 7.14
C ILE A 380 -3.48 -10.30 7.45
N ALA A 381 -2.26 -10.71 7.75
CA ALA A 381 -1.15 -9.80 8.03
C ALA A 381 -0.92 -8.82 6.87
N TRP A 382 -0.86 -9.32 5.63
CA TRP A 382 -0.68 -8.49 4.45
C TRP A 382 -1.83 -7.51 4.22
N ARG A 383 -3.09 -7.93 4.37
CA ARG A 383 -4.24 -7.03 4.22
C ARG A 383 -4.21 -5.88 5.23
N HIS A 384 -3.85 -6.15 6.49
CA HIS A 384 -3.67 -5.10 7.50
C HIS A 384 -2.51 -4.16 7.16
N MET A 385 -1.38 -4.71 6.72
CA MET A 385 -0.24 -3.89 6.28
C MET A 385 -0.60 -2.99 5.10
N LEU A 386 -1.21 -3.55 4.05
CA LEU A 386 -1.56 -2.81 2.84
C LEU A 386 -2.62 -1.75 3.11
N ALA A 387 -3.62 -2.02 3.98
CA ALA A 387 -4.59 -1.02 4.40
C ALA A 387 -3.93 0.18 5.11
N ASN A 388 -2.88 -0.06 5.93
CA ASN A 388 -2.10 0.98 6.59
C ASN A 388 -1.19 1.75 5.61
N GLN A 389 -0.88 1.19 4.46
CA GLN A 389 -0.02 1.78 3.43
C GLN A 389 -0.79 2.59 2.38
N ALA A 390 -2.12 2.72 2.50
CA ALA A 390 -2.88 3.72 1.75
C ALA A 390 -2.24 5.11 1.95
N HIS A 391 -2.21 5.92 0.86
CA HIS A 391 -1.38 7.14 0.81
C HIS A 391 -1.63 8.13 1.95
N ASP A 392 -2.88 8.38 2.35
CA ASP A 392 -3.19 9.29 3.47
C ASP A 392 -2.84 8.70 4.83
N ALA A 393 -3.00 7.38 4.99
CA ALA A 393 -2.67 6.67 6.21
C ALA A 393 -1.16 6.70 6.46
N ILE A 394 -0.36 6.13 5.54
CA ILE A 394 1.11 6.12 5.68
C ILE A 394 1.71 7.53 5.53
N GLY A 395 1.09 8.40 4.73
CA GLY A 395 1.45 9.81 4.60
C GLY A 395 1.37 10.58 5.91
N GLY A 396 0.48 10.17 6.82
CA GLY A 396 0.33 10.77 8.14
C GLY A 396 -0.51 12.05 8.14
N CYS A 397 -1.33 12.28 7.11
CA CYS A 397 -2.19 13.46 6.99
C CYS A 397 -3.64 13.23 7.46
N SER A 398 -3.97 12.01 7.87
CA SER A 398 -5.27 11.65 8.43
C SER A 398 -5.48 12.19 9.86
N VAL A 399 -6.71 12.09 10.37
CA VAL A 399 -7.01 12.44 11.76
C VAL A 399 -6.41 11.43 12.76
N ASP A 400 -6.22 11.84 14.01
CA ASP A 400 -5.55 11.03 15.04
C ASP A 400 -6.22 9.68 15.29
N LYS A 401 -7.56 9.59 15.19
CA LYS A 401 -8.29 8.31 15.31
C LYS A 401 -7.90 7.28 14.25
N VAL A 402 -7.59 7.73 13.03
CA VAL A 402 -7.10 6.86 11.97
C VAL A 402 -5.72 6.32 12.33
N HIS A 403 -4.82 7.19 12.79
CA HIS A 403 -3.46 6.77 13.16
C HIS A 403 -3.45 5.82 14.36
N ALA A 404 -4.35 6.00 15.32
CA ALA A 404 -4.54 5.04 16.42
C ALA A 404 -5.01 3.66 15.91
N ALA A 405 -5.95 3.62 14.97
CA ALA A 405 -6.40 2.37 14.34
C ALA A 405 -5.29 1.69 13.52
N MET A 406 -4.39 2.46 12.89
CA MET A 406 -3.21 1.92 12.21
C MET A 406 -2.28 1.19 13.17
N MET A 407 -2.03 1.75 14.36
CA MET A 407 -1.19 1.10 15.37
C MET A 407 -1.78 -0.25 15.78
N THR A 408 -3.09 -0.33 16.03
CA THR A 408 -3.77 -1.59 16.35
C THR A 408 -3.60 -2.64 15.24
N ARG A 409 -3.76 -2.25 13.97
CA ARG A 409 -3.55 -3.17 12.84
C ARG A 409 -2.10 -3.67 12.77
N TRP A 410 -1.11 -2.81 13.05
CA TRP A 410 0.29 -3.25 13.10
C TRP A 410 0.59 -4.17 14.29
N ASP A 411 -0.04 -3.96 15.45
CA ASP A 411 0.11 -4.86 16.61
C ASP A 411 -0.43 -6.26 16.30
N GLU A 412 -1.53 -6.36 15.54
CA GLU A 412 -2.04 -7.64 15.04
C GLU A 412 -1.06 -8.32 14.08
N VAL A 413 -0.46 -7.56 13.13
CA VAL A 413 0.55 -8.10 12.20
C VAL A 413 1.79 -8.57 12.94
N GLU A 414 2.29 -7.81 13.91
CA GLU A 414 3.42 -8.19 14.77
C GLU A 414 3.13 -9.50 15.48
N THR A 415 1.96 -9.61 16.12
CA THR A 415 1.53 -10.84 16.82
C THR A 415 1.51 -12.04 15.87
N ILE A 416 0.96 -11.88 14.67
CA ILE A 416 0.94 -12.95 13.65
C ILE A 416 2.37 -13.32 13.23
N ALA A 417 3.21 -12.32 12.96
CA ALA A 417 4.58 -12.55 12.49
C ALA A 417 5.45 -13.26 13.55
N ASP A 418 5.38 -12.83 14.81
CA ASP A 418 6.09 -13.45 15.92
C ASP A 418 5.66 -14.89 16.11
N GLU A 419 4.34 -15.15 16.15
CA GLU A 419 3.81 -16.48 16.40
C GLU A 419 4.12 -17.44 15.23
N LEU A 420 4.02 -16.99 13.99
CA LEU A 420 4.39 -17.79 12.82
C LEU A 420 5.90 -18.09 12.80
N SER A 421 6.74 -17.11 13.15
CA SER A 421 8.18 -17.29 13.24
C SER A 421 8.53 -18.33 14.30
N ARG A 422 7.99 -18.18 15.52
CA ARG A 422 8.21 -19.09 16.64
C ARG A 422 7.77 -20.52 16.33
N ARG A 423 6.58 -20.70 15.75
CA ARG A 423 6.06 -22.02 15.36
C ARG A 423 6.90 -22.66 14.26
N SER A 424 7.27 -21.90 13.24
CA SER A 424 8.08 -22.38 12.13
C SER A 424 9.47 -22.85 12.61
N MET A 425 10.14 -22.03 13.44
CA MET A 425 11.44 -22.41 14.02
C MET A 425 11.33 -23.68 14.85
N ARG A 426 10.32 -23.79 15.72
CA ARG A 426 10.07 -25.00 16.52
C ARG A 426 9.84 -26.22 15.63
N ASP A 427 8.97 -26.09 14.64
CA ASP A 427 8.61 -27.20 13.74
C ASP A 427 9.82 -27.71 12.93
N ILE A 428 10.72 -26.82 12.53
CA ILE A 428 11.99 -27.19 11.89
C ILE A 428 12.90 -27.86 12.92
N ALA A 429 13.16 -27.22 14.08
CA ALA A 429 14.09 -27.71 15.07
C ALA A 429 13.75 -29.13 15.57
N THR A 430 12.45 -29.45 15.70
CA THR A 430 11.98 -30.79 16.13
C THR A 430 12.10 -31.88 15.06
N ARG A 431 12.39 -31.51 13.79
CA ARG A 431 12.51 -32.45 12.65
C ARG A 431 13.94 -32.60 12.13
N ILE A 432 14.90 -31.94 12.77
CA ILE A 432 16.30 -32.01 12.33
C ILE A 432 16.84 -33.42 12.56
N ASN A 433 17.34 -34.04 11.51
CA ASN A 433 18.08 -35.29 11.58
C ASN A 433 19.53 -35.01 12.03
N GLY A 434 20.15 -35.95 12.76
CA GLY A 434 21.53 -35.78 13.23
C GLY A 434 21.64 -35.23 14.66
N ILE A 435 20.52 -35.16 15.38
CA ILE A 435 20.48 -34.90 16.83
C ILE A 435 21.24 -35.97 17.62
N ASP A 436 21.50 -37.15 17.00
CA ASP A 436 22.35 -38.23 17.52
C ASP A 436 23.80 -37.80 17.82
N LYS A 437 24.26 -36.67 17.28
CA LYS A 437 25.56 -36.04 17.62
C LYS A 437 25.51 -35.22 18.92
N LEU A 438 24.32 -34.94 19.44
CA LEU A 438 24.14 -34.30 20.75
C LEU A 438 24.20 -35.35 21.85
N ALA A 439 24.93 -35.08 22.93
CA ALA A 439 24.88 -35.90 24.13
C ALA A 439 23.53 -35.73 24.85
N ALA A 440 23.17 -36.66 25.71
CA ALA A 440 21.90 -36.64 26.44
C ALA A 440 21.69 -35.38 27.30
N ASP A 441 22.77 -34.77 27.78
CA ASP A 441 22.75 -33.59 28.63
C ASP A 441 23.03 -32.28 27.86
N ASP A 442 23.19 -32.34 26.51
CA ASP A 442 23.36 -31.15 25.70
C ASP A 442 22.03 -30.42 25.54
N ILE A 443 22.05 -29.07 25.55
CA ILE A 443 20.93 -28.26 25.15
C ILE A 443 21.11 -27.92 23.69
N GLN A 444 20.12 -28.27 22.83
CA GLN A 444 20.12 -27.95 21.41
C GLN A 444 19.89 -26.44 21.19
N LEU A 445 20.81 -25.80 20.49
CA LEU A 445 20.66 -24.44 19.99
C LEU A 445 20.59 -24.48 18.46
N THR A 446 19.45 -24.07 17.88
CA THR A 446 19.26 -23.97 16.42
C THR A 446 19.19 -22.50 16.02
N VAL A 447 20.07 -22.08 15.13
CA VAL A 447 20.14 -20.69 14.63
C VAL A 447 19.77 -20.65 13.16
N PHE A 448 18.83 -19.76 12.82
CA PHE A 448 18.26 -19.64 11.48
C PHE A 448 18.80 -18.40 10.76
N ASN A 449 19.03 -18.53 9.45
CA ASN A 449 19.28 -17.43 8.54
C ASN A 449 18.18 -17.40 7.47
N THR A 450 17.36 -16.38 7.50
CA THR A 450 16.25 -16.19 6.55
C THR A 450 16.67 -15.45 5.27
N LEU A 451 17.88 -14.92 5.22
CA LEU A 451 18.39 -14.17 4.06
C LEU A 451 18.95 -15.12 2.99
N PRO A 452 18.87 -14.73 1.70
CA PRO A 452 19.33 -15.54 0.58
C PRO A 452 20.87 -15.51 0.39
N VAL A 453 21.61 -15.14 1.43
CA VAL A 453 23.07 -15.07 1.42
C VAL A 453 23.65 -15.72 2.66
N GLU A 454 24.73 -16.49 2.50
CA GLU A 454 25.53 -16.97 3.61
C GLU A 454 26.25 -15.80 4.27
N ARG A 455 26.29 -15.78 5.61
CA ARG A 455 26.97 -14.69 6.35
C ARG A 455 27.48 -15.11 7.72
N PRO A 456 28.60 -14.53 8.17
CA PRO A 456 28.95 -14.52 9.58
C PRO A 456 28.03 -13.55 10.34
N VAL A 457 27.77 -13.84 11.62
CA VAL A 457 26.99 -12.93 12.47
C VAL A 457 27.45 -13.04 13.93
N THR A 458 27.46 -11.92 14.64
CA THR A 458 27.46 -11.93 16.11
C THR A 458 26.02 -11.78 16.55
N ALA A 459 25.45 -12.85 17.10
CA ALA A 459 24.07 -12.90 17.55
C ALA A 459 24.00 -12.69 19.06
N GLU A 460 23.14 -11.76 19.51
CA GLU A 460 22.74 -11.69 20.91
C GLU A 460 21.51 -12.57 21.11
N LEU A 461 21.58 -13.49 22.06
CA LEU A 461 20.51 -14.43 22.34
C LEU A 461 20.48 -14.84 23.81
N ASP A 462 19.35 -15.39 24.25
CA ASP A 462 19.18 -15.93 25.58
C ASP A 462 19.36 -17.47 25.59
N ILE A 463 20.16 -17.97 26.51
CA ILE A 463 20.33 -19.40 26.78
C ILE A 463 19.80 -19.68 28.18
N ASP A 464 18.79 -20.53 28.27
CA ASP A 464 18.17 -20.93 29.52
C ASP A 464 18.77 -22.25 30.01
N ILE A 465 19.40 -22.22 31.19
CA ILE A 465 19.90 -23.39 31.86
C ILE A 465 18.90 -23.78 32.96
N PRO A 466 18.26 -24.97 32.88
CA PRO A 466 17.29 -25.40 33.88
C PRO A 466 17.89 -25.47 35.29
N ILE A 467 17.12 -25.04 36.30
CA ILE A 467 17.47 -25.16 37.73
C ILE A 467 16.78 -26.40 38.27
N LYS A 468 17.55 -27.33 38.80
CA LYS A 468 17.09 -28.54 39.47
C LYS A 468 17.63 -28.57 40.89
N ASP A 469 16.78 -28.85 41.88
CA ASP A 469 17.13 -28.89 43.30
C ASP A 469 17.85 -27.62 43.80
N GLY A 470 17.43 -26.45 43.26
CA GLY A 470 17.99 -25.15 43.63
C GLY A 470 19.35 -24.81 42.99
N LYS A 471 19.84 -25.62 42.05
CA LYS A 471 21.09 -25.38 41.33
C LYS A 471 20.89 -25.47 39.82
N PRO A 472 21.58 -24.63 39.01
CA PRO A 472 21.56 -24.78 37.56
C PRO A 472 22.19 -26.12 37.17
N MET A 473 21.62 -26.77 36.13
CA MET A 473 22.16 -28.05 35.60
C MET A 473 23.60 -27.90 35.09
N MET A 474 24.00 -26.70 34.69
CA MET A 474 25.35 -26.34 34.26
C MET A 474 25.74 -25.04 34.95
N GLU A 475 26.78 -25.06 35.80
CA GLU A 475 27.33 -23.83 36.40
C GLU A 475 28.12 -23.02 35.38
N ASN A 476 28.96 -23.71 34.58
CA ASN A 476 29.72 -23.15 33.47
C ASN A 476 29.36 -23.93 32.20
N PHE A 477 29.19 -23.23 31.10
CA PHE A 477 28.86 -23.84 29.82
C PHE A 477 29.52 -23.10 28.64
N GLY A 478 29.60 -23.77 27.51
CA GLY A 478 30.02 -23.22 26.22
C GLY A 478 29.08 -23.65 25.12
N VAL A 479 29.15 -22.96 23.98
CA VAL A 479 28.46 -23.33 22.76
C VAL A 479 29.46 -23.97 21.80
N PHE A 480 29.10 -25.12 21.25
CA PHE A 480 29.98 -25.93 20.39
C PHE A 480 29.27 -26.25 19.05
N ASP A 481 30.04 -26.33 17.98
CA ASP A 481 29.56 -26.96 16.76
C ASP A 481 29.37 -28.47 16.94
N LEU A 482 28.76 -29.14 15.99
CA LEU A 482 28.52 -30.59 16.04
C LEU A 482 29.80 -31.42 15.91
N ASN A 483 30.96 -30.82 15.63
CA ASN A 483 32.27 -31.47 15.64
C ASN A 483 32.99 -31.29 17.00
N GLY A 484 32.40 -30.55 17.92
CA GLY A 484 32.96 -30.29 19.23
C GLY A 484 33.88 -29.06 19.31
N THR A 485 33.90 -28.20 18.28
CA THR A 485 34.67 -26.95 18.28
C THR A 485 33.93 -25.88 19.06
N PRO A 486 34.52 -25.25 20.07
CA PRO A 486 33.89 -24.20 20.85
C PRO A 486 33.74 -22.91 20.01
N LEU A 487 32.58 -22.28 20.11
CA LEU A 487 32.33 -20.96 19.51
C LEU A 487 32.82 -19.86 20.50
N LYS A 488 33.18 -18.71 19.95
CA LYS A 488 33.46 -17.53 20.77
C LYS A 488 32.13 -16.97 21.32
N MET A 489 32.06 -16.89 22.63
CA MET A 489 30.89 -16.43 23.36
C MET A 489 31.31 -15.40 24.42
N GLN A 490 30.50 -14.37 24.59
CA GLN A 490 30.65 -13.40 25.68
C GLN A 490 29.35 -13.39 26.49
N LEU A 491 29.47 -13.60 27.80
CA LEU A 491 28.35 -13.42 28.72
C LEU A 491 28.08 -11.91 28.90
N LEU A 492 26.87 -11.48 28.62
CA LEU A 492 26.42 -10.10 28.79
C LEU A 492 25.68 -9.91 30.13
N ARG A 493 24.85 -10.87 30.51
CA ARG A 493 24.03 -10.84 31.73
C ARG A 493 23.57 -12.24 32.10
N ALA A 494 23.45 -12.52 33.42
CA ALA A 494 22.79 -13.72 33.93
C ALA A 494 21.81 -13.35 35.06
N PHE A 495 20.64 -14.01 35.09
CA PHE A 495 19.60 -13.80 36.09
C PHE A 495 18.67 -15.00 36.17
N ASP A 496 18.01 -15.16 37.31
CA ASP A 496 16.99 -16.19 37.49
C ASP A 496 15.71 -15.75 36.76
N TYR A 497 15.07 -16.69 36.07
CA TYR A 497 13.87 -16.47 35.29
C TYR A 497 12.91 -17.64 35.46
N ASP A 498 11.62 -17.34 35.48
CA ASP A 498 10.54 -18.31 35.65
C ASP A 498 9.66 -18.36 34.42
N PRO A 499 10.07 -19.06 33.34
CA PRO A 499 9.26 -19.18 32.13
C PRO A 499 8.05 -20.08 32.37
N THR A 500 7.00 -19.78 31.67
CA THR A 500 5.76 -20.53 31.62
C THR A 500 5.75 -21.46 30.41
N ILE A 501 5.46 -22.75 30.63
CA ILE A 501 5.22 -23.72 29.55
C ILE A 501 3.72 -23.94 29.42
N GLU A 502 3.20 -23.79 28.20
CA GLU A 502 1.83 -24.11 27.84
C GLU A 502 1.76 -25.40 27.03
N SER A 503 0.80 -26.25 27.36
CA SER A 503 0.50 -27.49 26.67
C SER A 503 -1.00 -27.59 26.41
N GLY A 504 -1.38 -28.12 25.27
CA GLY A 504 -2.78 -28.41 24.96
C GLY A 504 -3.37 -29.60 25.72
N TYR A 505 -2.52 -30.35 26.48
CA TYR A 505 -2.88 -31.58 27.17
C TYR A 505 -2.61 -31.51 28.68
N GLU A 506 -1.99 -30.46 29.17
CA GLU A 506 -1.65 -30.26 30.56
C GLU A 506 -1.87 -28.80 30.96
N THR A 507 -2.10 -28.53 32.23
CA THR A 507 -2.19 -27.18 32.75
C THR A 507 -0.84 -26.46 32.58
N THR A 508 -0.90 -25.12 32.58
CA THR A 508 0.31 -24.28 32.54
C THR A 508 1.31 -24.67 33.65
N LEU A 509 2.54 -24.93 33.24
CA LEU A 509 3.63 -25.29 34.13
C LEU A 509 4.64 -24.15 34.24
N GLN A 510 5.12 -23.92 35.43
CA GLN A 510 6.25 -23.01 35.71
C GLN A 510 7.48 -23.82 36.03
N PHE A 511 8.64 -23.35 35.62
CA PHE A 511 9.94 -23.95 36.00
C PHE A 511 11.02 -22.87 36.04
N MET A 512 11.98 -23.07 36.92
CA MET A 512 13.07 -22.11 37.10
C MET A 512 14.21 -22.37 36.14
N VAL A 513 14.74 -21.29 35.55
CA VAL A 513 15.97 -21.34 34.76
C VAL A 513 16.94 -20.25 35.20
N LYS A 514 18.22 -20.49 35.01
CA LYS A 514 19.22 -19.43 34.94
C LYS A 514 19.32 -18.97 33.49
N ARG A 515 18.81 -17.77 33.19
CA ARG A 515 18.87 -17.18 31.86
C ARG A 515 20.18 -16.45 31.69
N HIS A 516 20.87 -16.75 30.59
CA HIS A 516 22.13 -16.13 30.22
C HIS A 516 21.94 -15.38 28.90
N ARG A 517 22.02 -14.06 28.94
CA ARG A 517 22.13 -13.22 27.73
C ARG A 517 23.57 -13.30 27.27
N VAL A 518 23.79 -13.76 26.05
CA VAL A 518 25.13 -13.93 25.48
C VAL A 518 25.24 -13.28 24.09
N ALA A 519 26.45 -12.81 23.76
CA ALA A 519 26.84 -12.51 22.39
C ALA A 519 27.63 -13.71 21.84
N LEU A 520 27.18 -14.32 20.77
CA LEU A 520 27.73 -15.54 20.18
C LEU A 520 28.20 -15.24 18.74
N GLN A 521 29.49 -15.49 18.46
CA GLN A 521 30.05 -15.35 17.14
C GLN A 521 29.83 -16.60 16.30
N LEU A 522 29.06 -16.46 15.21
CA LEU A 522 28.75 -17.50 14.24
C LEU A 522 29.50 -17.20 12.96
N GLU A 523 30.35 -18.12 12.47
CA GLU A 523 31.24 -17.84 11.35
C GLU A 523 30.51 -17.89 10.00
N ALA A 524 29.65 -18.87 9.79
CA ALA A 524 28.85 -18.99 8.58
C ALA A 524 27.47 -19.58 8.87
N LEU A 525 26.42 -18.81 8.59
CA LEU A 525 25.06 -19.32 8.55
C LEU A 525 24.63 -19.50 7.10
N PRO A 526 24.19 -20.69 6.69
CA PRO A 526 23.82 -20.96 5.30
C PRO A 526 22.68 -20.06 4.85
N ALA A 527 22.67 -19.69 3.57
CA ALA A 527 21.59 -18.93 2.97
C ALA A 527 20.26 -19.71 3.08
N CYS A 528 19.17 -19.03 3.50
CA CYS A 528 17.84 -19.62 3.69
C CYS A 528 17.92 -20.98 4.42
N GLY A 529 18.67 -21.05 5.53
CA GLY A 529 18.98 -22.29 6.20
C GLY A 529 19.20 -22.12 7.71
N TRP A 530 19.75 -23.16 8.34
CA TRP A 530 20.04 -23.15 9.77
C TRP A 530 21.28 -23.99 10.09
N ASN A 531 21.88 -23.70 11.26
CA ASN A 531 22.90 -24.52 11.89
C ASN A 531 22.43 -24.94 13.29
N VAL A 532 22.90 -26.11 13.71
CA VAL A 532 22.68 -26.68 15.04
C VAL A 532 23.96 -26.64 15.82
N TYR A 533 23.86 -26.21 17.09
CA TYR A 533 24.94 -26.13 18.06
C TYR A 533 24.53 -26.84 19.32
N ALA A 534 25.53 -27.27 20.11
CA ALA A 534 25.34 -27.87 21.42
C ALA A 534 25.77 -26.89 22.53
N VAL A 535 24.88 -26.63 23.48
CA VAL A 535 25.28 -26.00 24.74
C VAL A 535 25.69 -27.09 25.70
N ARG A 536 26.94 -27.09 26.18
CA ARG A 536 27.55 -28.15 26.99
C ARG A 536 28.24 -27.59 28.22
N PRO A 537 28.31 -28.38 29.32
CA PRO A 537 29.13 -28.03 30.48
C PRO A 537 30.59 -27.79 30.07
N MET A 538 31.22 -26.80 30.71
CA MET A 538 32.66 -26.55 30.62
C MET A 538 33.27 -26.57 32.05
N ALA A 539 34.49 -27.09 32.16
CA ALA A 539 35.15 -27.24 33.47
C ALA A 539 35.60 -25.89 34.10
N GLU A 540 35.91 -24.90 33.27
CA GLU A 540 36.29 -23.56 33.71
C GLU A 540 35.91 -22.51 32.64
N GLU A 541 35.54 -21.30 33.11
CA GLU A 541 35.38 -20.14 32.25
C GLU A 541 36.79 -19.68 31.79
N LYS A 542 37.10 -19.77 30.52
CA LYS A 542 38.34 -19.20 30.00
C LYS A 542 38.22 -17.68 30.01
N GLU A 543 39.05 -17.03 30.80
CA GLU A 543 39.23 -15.59 30.69
C GLU A 543 39.51 -15.18 29.21
N PRO A 544 38.92 -14.09 28.72
CA PRO A 544 39.18 -13.65 27.37
C PRO A 544 40.67 -13.41 27.19
N SER A 545 41.24 -13.97 26.09
CA SER A 545 42.69 -13.92 25.80
C SER A 545 43.22 -12.50 25.56
N SER A 546 42.34 -11.52 25.37
CA SER A 546 42.69 -10.09 25.26
C SER A 546 41.48 -9.23 25.66
N SER A 547 41.73 -8.17 26.41
CA SER A 547 40.74 -7.15 26.71
C SER A 547 40.88 -5.99 25.75
N LEU A 548 39.75 -5.51 25.19
CA LEU A 548 39.70 -4.25 24.45
C LEU A 548 39.82 -3.05 25.39
N VAL A 549 39.57 -3.22 26.67
CA VAL A 549 39.73 -2.19 27.70
C VAL A 549 41.22 -2.01 27.97
N LYS A 550 41.78 -0.85 27.63
CA LYS A 550 43.16 -0.48 27.92
C LYS A 550 43.30 0.18 29.28
N ASN A 551 42.30 0.94 29.70
CA ASN A 551 42.17 1.56 31.01
C ASN A 551 40.71 2.05 31.18
N GLU A 552 40.41 2.71 32.31
CA GLU A 552 39.07 3.16 32.70
C GLU A 552 38.39 4.11 31.66
N THR A 553 39.17 4.70 30.78
CA THR A 553 38.69 5.69 29.80
C THR A 553 39.05 5.35 28.35
N CYS A 554 39.58 4.16 28.08
CA CYS A 554 40.07 3.80 26.75
C CYS A 554 39.70 2.36 26.37
N LEU A 555 38.97 2.22 25.25
CA LEU A 555 38.76 0.98 24.52
C LEU A 555 39.54 1.04 23.20
N GLU A 556 40.24 -0.03 22.85
CA GLU A 556 41.06 -0.06 21.62
C GLU A 556 41.02 -1.45 20.97
N ASN A 557 40.81 -1.49 19.68
CA ASN A 557 41.01 -2.65 18.82
C ASN A 557 41.88 -2.26 17.61
N ASP A 558 42.01 -3.14 16.63
CA ASP A 558 42.80 -2.91 15.43
C ASP A 558 42.29 -1.79 14.52
N TYR A 559 41.06 -1.32 14.72
CA TYR A 559 40.37 -0.36 13.86
C TYR A 559 40.00 0.95 14.58
N LEU A 560 39.72 0.90 15.87
CA LEU A 560 39.16 2.02 16.62
C LEU A 560 39.79 2.13 18.01
N ARG A 561 40.01 3.39 18.43
CA ARG A 561 40.32 3.77 19.79
C ARG A 561 39.30 4.78 20.28
N VAL A 562 38.61 4.45 21.34
CA VAL A 562 37.54 5.24 21.95
C VAL A 562 37.90 5.61 23.36
#